data_8a3e4aebd0bb1823f2716f6318d5c0d1
#
_entry.id   8a3e4aebd0bb1823f2716f6318d5c0d1
#
_cell.length_a   1.000
_cell.length_b   1.000
_cell.length_c   1.000
_cell.angle_alpha   90.00
_cell.angle_beta   90.00
_cell.angle_gamma   90.00
#
_symmetry.space_group_name_H-M   'P 1'
#
loop_
_entity.id
_entity.type
_entity.pdbx_description
1 polymer ?
#
loop_
_entity_poly.entity_id
_entity_poly.type
_entity_poly.pdbx_seq_one_letter_code
_entity_poly.pdbx_strand_id
1 'polypeptide(L)'
;MKNNDSDNFNFDSFSNLDWYKTVNSNLLDLTDLNSSNKIIDLGCGNGGITEMILSKVKDVSSIVIFAVDSSSSAISLALKRFSNRKDVIINYIQSEAQNLHENIKEKVDTVIYCNSIHYVEEKEKVLQHIGNGLEKGGKFAFNTSFFDGSHPKETEAFLRKWMLKSLRLLRSEYNLKPVKNKVQSRIQLSPEKYEELLLNNGFKVKEKNIENVHVPLDGWYEISSFKDWIEGVLPGIPLDIGKKVLQETVESLFKELNIKTLDRKWLSIVASKS
;
A
#
# COMPACT_ATOMS: atom_id res chain seq x y z
N MET A 1 11.79 -28.45 -3.11
CA MET A 1 11.99 -27.14 -2.46
C MET A 1 11.98 -26.11 -3.58
N LYS A 2 10.87 -25.38 -3.76
CA LYS A 2 10.83 -24.23 -4.68
C LYS A 2 11.43 -23.06 -3.91
N ASN A 3 12.61 -22.61 -4.31
CA ASN A 3 13.17 -21.35 -3.82
C ASN A 3 12.17 -20.24 -4.13
N ASN A 4 11.67 -19.57 -3.08
CA ASN A 4 10.84 -18.40 -3.23
C ASN A 4 11.70 -17.22 -3.71
N ASP A 5 11.78 -17.02 -5.02
CA ASP A 5 12.36 -15.80 -5.64
C ASP A 5 11.58 -14.52 -5.29
N SER A 6 10.53 -14.63 -4.47
CA SER A 6 9.70 -13.50 -4.07
C SER A 6 10.39 -12.52 -3.13
N ASP A 7 11.45 -12.93 -2.43
CA ASP A 7 12.10 -12.11 -1.39
C ASP A 7 12.92 -10.94 -1.97
N ASN A 8 13.28 -10.99 -3.26
CA ASN A 8 14.01 -9.91 -3.94
C ASN A 8 13.13 -8.79 -4.50
N PHE A 9 11.80 -8.95 -4.43
CA PHE A 9 10.80 -8.02 -4.99
C PHE A 9 9.88 -7.50 -3.90
N ASN A 10 10.44 -7.18 -2.74
CA ASN A 10 9.72 -6.75 -1.56
C ASN A 10 9.60 -5.24 -1.47
N PHE A 11 8.78 -4.82 -0.50
CA PHE A 11 8.42 -3.43 -0.24
C PHE A 11 9.40 -2.70 0.71
N ASP A 12 10.46 -3.36 1.21
CA ASP A 12 11.27 -2.85 2.33
C ASP A 12 11.96 -1.52 2.04
N SER A 13 12.66 -1.41 0.90
CA SER A 13 13.35 -0.17 0.54
C SER A 13 12.37 0.99 0.38
N PHE A 14 11.25 0.75 -0.29
CA PHE A 14 10.23 1.77 -0.53
C PHE A 14 9.56 2.24 0.76
N SER A 15 9.26 1.35 1.69
CA SER A 15 8.62 1.67 2.97
C SER A 15 9.47 2.57 3.87
N ASN A 16 10.78 2.64 3.60
CA ASN A 16 11.72 3.46 4.35
C ASN A 16 11.92 4.88 3.78
N LEU A 17 11.37 5.19 2.60
CA LEU A 17 11.48 6.51 1.99
C LEU A 17 10.73 7.56 2.84
N ASP A 18 11.38 8.69 3.11
CA ASP A 18 10.85 9.71 4.03
C ASP A 18 9.53 10.31 3.55
N TRP A 19 9.41 10.60 2.26
CA TRP A 19 8.17 11.10 1.68
C TRP A 19 7.01 10.10 1.82
N TYR A 20 7.29 8.79 1.69
CA TYR A 20 6.29 7.74 1.87
C TYR A 20 5.85 7.61 3.33
N LYS A 21 6.81 7.72 4.28
CA LYS A 21 6.49 7.79 5.71
C LYS A 21 5.62 9.01 6.02
N THR A 22 5.90 10.16 5.42
CA THR A 22 5.12 11.39 5.60
C THR A 22 3.66 11.20 5.18
N VAL A 23 3.41 10.62 4.01
CA VAL A 23 2.04 10.33 3.53
C VAL A 23 1.26 9.44 4.49
N ASN A 24 1.91 8.38 4.99
CA ASN A 24 1.26 7.48 5.94
C ASN A 24 1.08 8.11 7.32
N SER A 25 2.04 8.95 7.76
CA SER A 25 1.91 9.75 8.97
C SER A 25 0.70 10.67 8.92
N ASN A 26 0.46 11.33 7.77
CA ASN A 26 -0.70 12.20 7.57
C ASN A 26 -2.02 11.43 7.73
N LEU A 27 -2.14 10.22 7.21
CA LEU A 27 -3.31 9.37 7.45
C LEU A 27 -3.51 9.05 8.93
N LEU A 28 -2.43 8.67 9.63
CA LEU A 28 -2.50 8.34 11.06
C LEU A 28 -2.89 9.57 11.90
N ASP A 29 -2.44 10.77 11.53
CA ASP A 29 -2.83 12.03 12.19
C ASP A 29 -4.33 12.31 11.99
N LEU A 30 -4.86 12.14 10.78
CA LEU A 30 -6.28 12.26 10.49
C LEU A 30 -7.13 11.24 11.27
N THR A 31 -6.57 10.07 11.57
CA THR A 31 -7.29 8.99 12.25
C THR A 31 -7.47 9.23 13.73
N ASP A 32 -6.60 10.02 14.37
CA ASP A 32 -6.57 10.24 15.83
C ASP A 32 -6.59 8.93 16.63
N LEU A 33 -5.42 8.32 16.77
CA LEU A 33 -5.26 7.02 17.42
C LEU A 33 -5.35 7.06 18.95
N ASN A 34 -5.42 8.26 19.56
CA ASN A 34 -5.36 8.41 21.02
C ASN A 34 -6.53 7.77 21.79
N SER A 35 -7.64 7.53 21.10
CA SER A 35 -8.82 6.85 21.67
C SER A 35 -8.89 5.35 21.35
N SER A 36 -7.83 4.79 20.76
CA SER A 36 -7.83 3.39 20.33
C SER A 36 -6.98 2.55 21.26
N ASN A 37 -7.57 1.46 21.78
CA ASN A 37 -6.87 0.46 22.61
C ASN A 37 -6.54 -0.80 21.80
N LYS A 38 -7.35 -1.13 20.78
CA LYS A 38 -7.15 -2.28 19.91
C LYS A 38 -7.12 -1.81 18.46
N ILE A 39 -5.99 -2.02 17.80
CA ILE A 39 -5.74 -1.53 16.44
C ILE A 39 -5.35 -2.71 15.55
N ILE A 40 -5.97 -2.79 14.37
CA ILE A 40 -5.51 -3.67 13.30
C ILE A 40 -4.67 -2.86 12.31
N ASP A 41 -3.44 -3.28 12.07
CA ASP A 41 -2.63 -2.88 10.92
C ASP A 41 -2.80 -3.96 9.84
N LEU A 42 -3.70 -3.69 8.88
CA LEU A 42 -4.06 -4.61 7.81
C LEU A 42 -3.14 -4.40 6.61
N GLY A 43 -2.48 -5.46 6.15
CA GLY A 43 -1.40 -5.34 5.18
C GLY A 43 -0.15 -4.73 5.82
N CYS A 44 0.23 -5.22 7.00
CA CYS A 44 1.29 -4.64 7.83
C CYS A 44 2.69 -4.73 7.20
N GLY A 45 2.87 -5.60 6.21
CA GLY A 45 4.16 -5.80 5.56
C GLY A 45 5.27 -6.14 6.56
N ASN A 46 6.39 -5.44 6.48
CA ASN A 46 7.53 -5.56 7.41
C ASN A 46 7.33 -4.85 8.75
N GLY A 47 6.13 -4.32 9.04
CA GLY A 47 5.80 -3.61 10.27
C GLY A 47 6.12 -2.11 10.25
N GLY A 48 6.37 -1.50 9.08
CA GLY A 48 6.66 -0.07 8.99
C GLY A 48 5.51 0.81 9.47
N ILE A 49 4.27 0.49 9.09
CA ILE A 49 3.06 1.20 9.56
C ILE A 49 2.79 0.90 11.04
N THR A 50 2.97 -0.35 11.47
CA THR A 50 2.90 -0.72 12.90
C THR A 50 3.83 0.16 13.76
N GLU A 51 5.07 0.38 13.33
CA GLU A 51 6.02 1.25 14.03
C GLU A 51 5.55 2.71 14.08
N MET A 52 4.97 3.22 12.99
CA MET A 52 4.40 4.56 12.94
C MET A 52 3.18 4.68 13.87
N ILE A 53 2.29 3.68 13.92
CA ILE A 53 1.17 3.61 14.88
C ILE A 53 1.71 3.74 16.30
N LEU A 54 2.72 2.94 16.66
CA LEU A 54 3.34 2.96 17.99
C LEU A 54 3.96 4.32 18.34
N SER A 55 4.45 5.06 17.36
CA SER A 55 5.01 6.41 17.58
C SER A 55 3.96 7.49 17.80
N LYS A 56 2.70 7.23 17.42
CA LYS A 56 1.58 8.18 17.47
C LYS A 56 0.65 8.00 18.67
N VAL A 57 0.64 6.82 19.27
CA VAL A 57 -0.16 6.56 20.48
C VAL A 57 0.53 7.12 21.72
N LYS A 58 -0.25 7.64 22.69
CA LYS A 58 0.29 8.26 23.90
C LYS A 58 0.90 7.24 24.87
N ASP A 59 0.29 6.08 24.96
CA ASP A 59 0.72 5.00 25.86
C ASP A 59 0.69 3.67 25.13
N VAL A 60 1.86 3.22 24.73
CA VAL A 60 2.02 1.95 24.00
C VAL A 60 1.70 0.73 24.84
N SER A 61 1.79 0.83 26.18
CA SER A 61 1.51 -0.29 27.09
C SER A 61 0.02 -0.59 27.23
N SER A 62 -0.85 0.37 26.87
CA SER A 62 -2.31 0.25 26.95
C SER A 62 -2.95 -0.29 25.68
N ILE A 63 -2.17 -0.51 24.61
CA ILE A 63 -2.71 -0.93 23.33
C ILE A 63 -2.36 -2.36 22.95
N VAL A 64 -3.23 -2.96 22.15
CA VAL A 64 -2.99 -4.24 21.46
C VAL A 64 -3.03 -4.00 19.96
N ILE A 65 -1.99 -4.41 19.27
CA ILE A 65 -1.94 -4.34 17.80
C ILE A 65 -2.10 -5.74 17.21
N PHE A 66 -2.95 -5.86 16.20
CA PHE A 66 -3.05 -7.03 15.32
C PHE A 66 -2.38 -6.66 13.99
N ALA A 67 -1.17 -7.13 13.79
CA ALA A 67 -0.40 -6.95 12.57
C ALA A 67 -0.75 -8.09 11.60
N VAL A 68 -1.50 -7.78 10.55
CA VAL A 68 -2.09 -8.76 9.62
C VAL A 68 -1.49 -8.59 8.23
N ASP A 69 -0.98 -9.66 7.65
CA ASP A 69 -0.52 -9.70 6.26
C ASP A 69 -0.71 -11.10 5.66
N SER A 70 -0.94 -11.18 4.35
CA SER A 70 -1.05 -12.47 3.66
C SER A 70 0.29 -13.16 3.45
N SER A 71 1.38 -12.40 3.44
CA SER A 71 2.75 -12.87 3.21
C SER A 71 3.41 -13.36 4.50
N SER A 72 3.77 -14.64 4.55
CA SER A 72 4.52 -15.22 5.68
C SER A 72 5.92 -14.59 5.84
N SER A 73 6.55 -14.20 4.74
CA SER A 73 7.85 -13.52 4.78
C SER A 73 7.72 -12.12 5.38
N ALA A 74 6.66 -11.37 5.03
CA ALA A 74 6.36 -10.07 5.61
C ALA A 74 6.12 -10.18 7.13
N ILE A 75 5.30 -11.12 7.57
CA ILE A 75 5.06 -11.40 9.00
C ILE A 75 6.37 -11.75 9.72
N SER A 76 7.25 -12.55 9.11
CA SER A 76 8.55 -12.88 9.70
C SER A 76 9.46 -11.66 9.88
N LEU A 77 9.45 -10.74 8.92
CA LEU A 77 10.18 -9.46 9.02
C LEU A 77 9.61 -8.56 10.10
N ALA A 78 8.29 -8.44 10.19
CA ALA A 78 7.61 -7.68 11.24
C ALA A 78 7.93 -8.24 12.64
N LEU A 79 7.86 -9.56 12.83
CA LEU A 79 8.28 -10.23 14.05
C LEU A 79 9.72 -9.90 14.44
N LYS A 80 10.64 -9.93 13.47
CA LYS A 80 12.06 -9.60 13.71
C LYS A 80 12.23 -8.14 14.12
N ARG A 81 11.52 -7.20 13.46
CA ARG A 81 11.57 -5.76 13.75
C ARG A 81 11.23 -5.46 15.21
N PHE A 82 10.21 -6.11 15.76
CA PHE A 82 9.72 -5.86 17.11
C PHE A 82 10.16 -6.88 18.15
N SER A 83 11.10 -7.78 17.83
CA SER A 83 11.56 -8.86 18.73
C SER A 83 12.06 -8.38 20.09
N ASN A 84 12.59 -7.17 20.18
CA ASN A 84 13.11 -6.55 21.41
C ASN A 84 12.09 -5.64 22.12
N ARG A 85 10.88 -5.43 21.55
CA ARG A 85 9.82 -4.62 22.15
C ARG A 85 9.04 -5.47 23.15
N LYS A 86 9.05 -5.06 24.42
CA LYS A 86 8.33 -5.72 25.53
C LYS A 86 7.27 -4.81 26.15
N ASP A 87 7.18 -3.62 25.66
CA ASP A 87 6.32 -2.54 26.13
C ASP A 87 4.96 -2.49 25.41
N VAL A 88 4.72 -3.37 24.45
CA VAL A 88 3.49 -3.44 23.66
C VAL A 88 3.13 -4.89 23.33
N ILE A 89 1.83 -5.15 23.18
CA ILE A 89 1.32 -6.46 22.72
C ILE A 89 1.07 -6.36 21.21
N ILE A 90 1.82 -7.13 20.43
CA ILE A 90 1.63 -7.24 18.98
C ILE A 90 1.30 -8.69 18.64
N ASN A 91 0.10 -8.92 18.12
CA ASN A 91 -0.34 -10.21 17.61
C ASN A 91 -0.12 -10.26 16.09
N TYR A 92 0.73 -11.16 15.63
CA TYR A 92 1.04 -11.32 14.21
C TYR A 92 0.16 -12.40 13.60
N ILE A 93 -0.56 -12.06 12.54
CA ILE A 93 -1.55 -12.93 11.92
C ILE A 93 -1.31 -13.01 10.41
N GLN A 94 -0.99 -14.21 9.93
CA GLN A 94 -0.97 -14.44 8.48
C GLN A 94 -2.39 -14.67 7.99
N SER A 95 -2.95 -13.70 7.27
CA SER A 95 -4.31 -13.78 6.72
C SER A 95 -4.50 -12.85 5.54
N GLU A 96 -5.33 -13.27 4.59
CA GLU A 96 -5.89 -12.39 3.57
C GLU A 96 -6.90 -11.41 4.21
N ALA A 97 -7.01 -10.20 3.65
CA ALA A 97 -7.94 -9.18 4.16
C ALA A 97 -9.41 -9.61 4.14
N GLN A 98 -9.80 -10.41 3.14
CA GLN A 98 -11.15 -10.98 3.01
C GLN A 98 -11.48 -12.08 4.03
N ASN A 99 -10.51 -12.51 4.85
CA ASN A 99 -10.70 -13.51 5.90
C ASN A 99 -10.46 -12.92 7.31
N LEU A 100 -10.36 -11.60 7.41
CA LEU A 100 -10.00 -10.88 8.64
C LEU A 100 -10.83 -11.31 9.85
N HIS A 101 -12.17 -11.31 9.71
CA HIS A 101 -13.08 -11.66 10.81
C HIS A 101 -13.03 -13.15 11.20
N GLU A 102 -12.49 -14.01 10.34
CA GLU A 102 -12.31 -15.43 10.68
C GLU A 102 -11.13 -15.63 11.63
N ASN A 103 -10.14 -14.78 11.56
CA ASN A 103 -8.88 -14.85 12.32
C ASN A 103 -8.87 -13.94 13.56
N ILE A 104 -9.66 -12.85 13.57
CA ILE A 104 -9.80 -11.94 14.72
C ILE A 104 -11.28 -11.93 15.13
N LYS A 105 -11.59 -12.58 16.26
CA LYS A 105 -12.97 -12.72 16.76
C LYS A 105 -13.39 -11.59 17.69
N GLU A 106 -12.42 -10.91 18.29
CA GLU A 106 -12.71 -9.76 19.14
C GLU A 106 -12.93 -8.49 18.30
N LYS A 107 -13.66 -7.55 18.90
CA LYS A 107 -13.87 -6.23 18.30
C LYS A 107 -12.66 -5.34 18.55
N VAL A 108 -12.42 -4.44 17.59
CA VAL A 108 -11.33 -3.47 17.66
C VAL A 108 -11.84 -2.04 17.47
N ASP A 109 -11.08 -1.07 17.96
CA ASP A 109 -11.44 0.35 17.86
C ASP A 109 -11.08 0.93 16.49
N THR A 110 -9.99 0.45 15.89
CA THR A 110 -9.46 1.04 14.67
C THR A 110 -8.84 -0.03 13.75
N VAL A 111 -9.10 0.11 12.45
CA VAL A 111 -8.42 -0.64 11.39
C VAL A 111 -7.71 0.36 10.48
N ILE A 112 -6.40 0.19 10.32
CA ILE A 112 -5.54 0.93 9.40
C ILE A 112 -5.20 0.04 8.21
N TYR A 113 -5.34 0.55 6.97
CA TYR A 113 -5.08 -0.21 5.75
C TYR A 113 -4.32 0.65 4.73
N CYS A 114 -3.00 0.77 4.92
CA CYS A 114 -2.16 1.63 4.10
C CYS A 114 -1.77 0.98 2.78
N ASN A 115 -2.02 1.69 1.67
CA ASN A 115 -1.53 1.38 0.31
C ASN A 115 -1.78 -0.05 -0.19
N SER A 116 -2.84 -0.70 0.27
CA SER A 116 -3.13 -2.11 -0.03
C SER A 116 -4.54 -2.37 -0.56
N ILE A 117 -5.50 -1.48 -0.30
CA ILE A 117 -6.91 -1.66 -0.70
C ILE A 117 -7.10 -1.83 -2.22
N HIS A 118 -6.21 -1.28 -3.03
CA HIS A 118 -6.30 -1.37 -4.50
C HIS A 118 -5.94 -2.76 -5.05
N TYR A 119 -5.25 -3.60 -4.27
CA TYR A 119 -4.96 -4.99 -4.66
C TYR A 119 -6.16 -5.93 -4.45
N VAL A 120 -7.11 -5.53 -3.62
CA VAL A 120 -8.27 -6.36 -3.32
C VAL A 120 -9.27 -6.36 -4.47
N GLU A 121 -9.67 -7.54 -4.95
CA GLU A 121 -10.70 -7.70 -5.97
C GLU A 121 -12.09 -7.48 -5.38
N GLU A 122 -12.43 -8.21 -4.32
CA GLU A 122 -13.73 -8.15 -3.64
C GLU A 122 -13.71 -7.13 -2.49
N LYS A 123 -13.61 -5.84 -2.82
CA LYS A 123 -13.53 -4.75 -1.81
C LYS A 123 -14.72 -4.71 -0.86
N GLU A 124 -15.92 -5.00 -1.36
CA GLU A 124 -17.14 -5.07 -0.54
C GLU A 124 -17.03 -6.13 0.56
N LYS A 125 -16.54 -7.31 0.22
CA LYS A 125 -16.33 -8.40 1.18
C LYS A 125 -15.31 -7.99 2.26
N VAL A 126 -14.21 -7.36 1.88
CA VAL A 126 -13.22 -6.85 2.84
C VAL A 126 -13.83 -5.80 3.75
N LEU A 127 -14.61 -4.84 3.22
CA LEU A 127 -15.30 -3.84 4.04
C LEU A 127 -16.32 -4.46 5.01
N GLN A 128 -17.04 -5.49 4.59
CA GLN A 128 -17.93 -6.26 5.48
C GLN A 128 -17.15 -6.92 6.62
N HIS A 129 -16.01 -7.57 6.33
CA HIS A 129 -15.15 -8.18 7.36
C HIS A 129 -14.57 -7.12 8.32
N ILE A 130 -14.11 -5.97 7.80
CA ILE A 130 -13.66 -4.84 8.61
C ILE A 130 -14.81 -4.33 9.49
N GLY A 131 -15.98 -4.08 8.90
CA GLY A 131 -17.16 -3.63 9.63
C GLY A 131 -17.57 -4.63 10.72
N ASN A 132 -17.51 -5.94 10.44
CA ASN A 132 -17.80 -6.97 11.43
C ASN A 132 -16.74 -7.03 12.55
N GLY A 133 -15.50 -6.64 12.30
CA GLY A 133 -14.41 -6.59 13.30
C GLY A 133 -14.43 -5.32 14.16
N LEU A 134 -15.01 -4.22 13.68
CA LEU A 134 -15.01 -2.95 14.39
C LEU A 134 -16.09 -2.87 15.47
N GLU A 135 -15.77 -2.17 16.57
CA GLU A 135 -16.77 -1.67 17.51
C GLU A 135 -17.72 -0.67 16.83
N LYS A 136 -18.90 -0.43 17.46
CA LYS A 136 -19.78 0.65 16.99
C LYS A 136 -19.08 2.00 17.13
N GLY A 137 -19.05 2.78 16.07
CA GLY A 137 -18.29 4.02 16.01
C GLY A 137 -16.78 3.85 15.80
N GLY A 138 -16.30 2.61 15.72
CA GLY A 138 -14.90 2.30 15.42
C GLY A 138 -14.46 2.84 14.07
N LYS A 139 -13.17 3.10 13.92
CA LYS A 139 -12.58 3.81 12.78
C LYS A 139 -11.97 2.83 11.77
N PHE A 140 -12.22 3.09 10.50
CA PHE A 140 -11.51 2.50 9.38
C PHE A 140 -10.79 3.60 8.60
N ALA A 141 -9.47 3.52 8.53
CA ALA A 141 -8.64 4.46 7.81
C ALA A 141 -7.79 3.76 6.75
N PHE A 142 -7.79 4.31 5.55
CA PHE A 142 -6.94 3.80 4.48
C PHE A 142 -6.40 4.91 3.60
N ASN A 143 -5.30 4.63 2.91
CA ASN A 143 -4.84 5.47 1.83
C ASN A 143 -4.47 4.63 0.59
N THR A 144 -4.41 5.32 -0.55
CA THR A 144 -3.98 4.71 -1.81
C THR A 144 -3.53 5.77 -2.80
N SER A 145 -2.50 5.46 -3.58
CA SER A 145 -2.12 6.23 -4.78
C SER A 145 -2.62 5.59 -6.08
N PHE A 146 -3.41 4.51 -5.99
CA PHE A 146 -4.00 3.80 -7.12
C PHE A 146 -5.50 4.07 -7.19
N PHE A 147 -5.87 5.28 -7.59
CA PHE A 147 -7.24 5.70 -7.81
C PHE A 147 -7.36 6.52 -9.11
N ASP A 148 -8.55 6.59 -9.68
CA ASP A 148 -8.80 7.35 -10.91
C ASP A 148 -8.55 8.84 -10.68
N GLY A 149 -7.63 9.42 -11.46
CA GLY A 149 -7.15 10.79 -11.28
C GLY A 149 -5.95 10.95 -10.35
N SER A 150 -5.30 9.84 -9.93
CA SER A 150 -4.09 9.87 -9.08
C SER A 150 -2.85 10.47 -9.76
N HIS A 151 -2.81 10.51 -11.08
CA HIS A 151 -1.69 11.07 -11.82
C HIS A 151 -2.07 12.42 -12.46
N PRO A 152 -1.36 13.51 -12.16
CA PRO A 152 -1.43 14.74 -12.94
C PRO A 152 -1.03 14.51 -14.42
N LYS A 153 -1.46 15.40 -15.31
CA LYS A 153 -1.22 15.27 -16.76
C LYS A 153 0.26 15.13 -17.12
N GLU A 154 1.12 15.85 -16.42
CA GLU A 154 2.58 15.81 -16.59
C GLU A 154 3.12 14.43 -16.24
N THR A 155 2.67 13.86 -15.14
CA THR A 155 3.05 12.49 -14.70
C THR A 155 2.51 11.44 -15.67
N GLU A 156 1.28 11.58 -16.16
CA GLU A 156 0.77 10.68 -17.20
C GLU A 156 1.60 10.73 -18.49
N ALA A 157 2.01 11.94 -18.91
CA ALA A 157 2.87 12.11 -20.07
C ALA A 157 4.24 11.45 -19.86
N PHE A 158 4.81 11.59 -18.65
CA PHE A 158 6.05 10.92 -18.27
C PHE A 158 5.89 9.41 -18.30
N LEU A 159 4.85 8.87 -17.65
CA LEU A 159 4.60 7.43 -17.61
C LEU A 159 4.47 6.81 -19.00
N ARG A 160 3.81 7.51 -19.95
CA ARG A 160 3.76 7.08 -21.35
C ARG A 160 5.15 7.02 -21.99
N LYS A 161 5.99 8.04 -21.78
CA LYS A 161 7.37 8.06 -22.29
C LYS A 161 8.22 6.94 -21.67
N TRP A 162 8.07 6.75 -20.35
CA TRP A 162 8.78 5.70 -19.62
C TRP A 162 8.44 4.31 -20.16
N MET A 163 7.16 4.01 -20.31
CA MET A 163 6.74 2.72 -20.87
C MET A 163 7.22 2.53 -22.30
N LEU A 164 7.15 3.55 -23.17
CA LEU A 164 7.68 3.44 -24.54
C LEU A 164 9.19 3.17 -24.56
N LYS A 165 9.95 3.82 -23.67
CA LYS A 165 11.40 3.60 -23.55
C LYS A 165 11.69 2.19 -23.05
N SER A 166 10.96 1.72 -22.04
CA SER A 166 11.07 0.35 -21.49
C SER A 166 10.74 -0.71 -22.54
N LEU A 167 9.68 -0.52 -23.33
CA LEU A 167 9.31 -1.44 -24.42
C LEU A 167 10.36 -1.51 -25.54
N ARG A 168 11.00 -0.39 -25.85
CA ARG A 168 12.10 -0.35 -26.83
C ARG A 168 13.31 -1.12 -26.32
N LEU A 169 13.70 -0.91 -25.05
CA LEU A 169 14.82 -1.60 -24.43
C LEU A 169 14.57 -3.11 -24.32
N LEU A 170 13.35 -3.51 -23.90
CA LEU A 170 12.96 -4.93 -23.87
C LEU A 170 13.12 -5.60 -25.25
N ARG A 171 12.73 -4.90 -26.31
CA ARG A 171 12.81 -5.43 -27.65
C ARG A 171 14.23 -5.51 -28.18
N SER A 172 15.04 -4.45 -27.97
CA SER A 172 16.40 -4.38 -28.51
C SER A 172 17.38 -5.30 -27.79
N GLU A 173 17.32 -5.33 -26.45
CA GLU A 173 18.32 -6.05 -25.63
C GLU A 173 17.90 -7.48 -25.27
N TYR A 174 16.59 -7.72 -25.11
CA TYR A 174 16.08 -9.01 -24.62
C TYR A 174 15.21 -9.76 -25.62
N ASN A 175 14.87 -9.16 -26.77
CA ASN A 175 13.92 -9.71 -27.75
C ASN A 175 12.57 -10.12 -27.12
N LEU A 176 12.11 -9.37 -26.09
CA LEU A 176 10.88 -9.61 -25.34
C LEU A 176 9.82 -8.54 -25.62
N LYS A 177 8.57 -8.93 -25.42
CA LYS A 177 7.42 -8.03 -25.44
C LYS A 177 6.39 -8.47 -24.38
N PRO A 178 5.75 -7.51 -23.64
CA PRO A 178 4.68 -7.85 -22.71
C PRO A 178 3.48 -8.48 -23.42
N VAL A 179 2.76 -9.33 -22.72
CA VAL A 179 1.47 -9.87 -23.15
C VAL A 179 0.34 -8.89 -22.82
N LYS A 180 -0.81 -9.01 -23.50
CA LYS A 180 -2.00 -8.21 -23.17
C LYS A 180 -2.71 -8.87 -21.98
N ASN A 181 -2.45 -8.37 -20.78
CA ASN A 181 -3.13 -8.78 -19.57
C ASN A 181 -3.45 -7.56 -18.69
N LYS A 182 -4.55 -7.61 -17.92
CA LYS A 182 -4.92 -6.59 -16.93
C LYS A 182 -4.80 -7.21 -15.54
N VAL A 183 -4.03 -6.57 -14.66
CA VAL A 183 -3.98 -6.93 -13.24
C VAL A 183 -4.95 -6.07 -12.42
N GLN A 184 -5.38 -6.58 -11.28
CA GLN A 184 -6.40 -5.96 -10.43
C GLN A 184 -6.05 -4.52 -10.00
N SER A 185 -4.78 -4.25 -9.68
CA SER A 185 -4.32 -2.91 -9.30
C SER A 185 -4.50 -1.83 -10.39
N ARG A 186 -4.80 -2.24 -11.64
CA ARG A 186 -5.12 -1.33 -12.75
C ARG A 186 -6.60 -1.00 -12.88
N ILE A 187 -7.47 -1.63 -12.10
CA ILE A 187 -8.89 -1.30 -12.00
C ILE A 187 -9.03 -0.25 -10.89
N GLN A 188 -8.96 1.03 -11.27
CA GLN A 188 -8.95 2.14 -10.33
C GLN A 188 -10.36 2.67 -10.11
N LEU A 189 -10.74 2.82 -8.84
CA LEU A 189 -11.97 3.52 -8.45
C LEU A 189 -11.69 5.01 -8.31
N SER A 190 -12.68 5.87 -8.62
CA SER A 190 -12.60 7.27 -8.26
C SER A 190 -12.76 7.47 -6.75
N PRO A 191 -12.34 8.62 -6.18
CA PRO A 191 -12.58 8.94 -4.77
C PRO A 191 -14.06 8.85 -4.39
N GLU A 192 -14.98 9.28 -5.25
CA GLU A 192 -16.43 9.22 -5.03
C GLU A 192 -16.94 7.78 -4.99
N LYS A 193 -16.39 6.89 -5.83
CA LYS A 193 -16.73 5.46 -5.79
C LYS A 193 -16.23 4.78 -4.51
N TYR A 194 -15.09 5.21 -3.95
CA TYR A 194 -14.65 4.74 -2.63
C TYR A 194 -15.60 5.20 -1.53
N GLU A 195 -16.11 6.45 -1.58
CA GLU A 195 -17.09 6.94 -0.61
C GLU A 195 -18.42 6.19 -0.71
N GLU A 196 -18.93 5.97 -1.93
CA GLU A 196 -20.15 5.17 -2.18
C GLU A 196 -20.00 3.74 -1.66
N LEU A 197 -18.85 3.11 -1.94
CA LEU A 197 -18.54 1.77 -1.47
C LEU A 197 -18.54 1.67 0.06
N LEU A 198 -17.95 2.66 0.74
CA LEU A 198 -17.97 2.76 2.20
C LEU A 198 -19.38 2.92 2.75
N LEU A 199 -20.16 3.85 2.18
CA LEU A 199 -21.54 4.12 2.61
C LEU A 199 -22.41 2.86 2.47
N ASN A 200 -22.32 2.16 1.34
CA ASN A 200 -23.09 0.95 1.07
C ASN A 200 -22.71 -0.22 2.01
N ASN A 201 -21.54 -0.17 2.64
CA ASN A 201 -21.09 -1.17 3.61
C ASN A 201 -21.17 -0.69 5.08
N GLY A 202 -22.01 0.33 5.37
CA GLY A 202 -22.31 0.77 6.74
C GLY A 202 -21.24 1.65 7.38
N PHE A 203 -20.44 2.33 6.56
CA PHE A 203 -19.46 3.31 7.04
C PHE A 203 -19.90 4.73 6.71
N LYS A 204 -19.59 5.67 7.59
CA LYS A 204 -19.74 7.11 7.38
C LYS A 204 -18.36 7.74 7.25
N VAL A 205 -18.07 8.33 6.09
CA VAL A 205 -16.82 9.08 5.88
C VAL A 205 -16.79 10.29 6.83
N LYS A 206 -15.68 10.44 7.54
CA LYS A 206 -15.40 11.53 8.47
C LYS A 206 -14.40 12.52 7.87
N GLU A 207 -13.32 11.99 7.32
CA GLU A 207 -12.27 12.76 6.70
C GLU A 207 -11.96 12.18 5.31
N LYS A 208 -11.73 13.05 4.34
CA LYS A 208 -11.21 12.71 3.01
C LYS A 208 -10.18 13.76 2.62
N ASN A 209 -8.98 13.32 2.31
CA ASN A 209 -7.92 14.17 1.83
C ASN A 209 -7.30 13.60 0.55
N ILE A 210 -7.00 14.49 -0.40
CA ILE A 210 -6.20 14.16 -1.58
C ILE A 210 -5.00 15.09 -1.57
N GLU A 211 -3.85 14.55 -1.21
CA GLU A 211 -2.60 15.29 -1.18
C GLU A 211 -1.78 15.08 -2.46
N ASN A 212 -1.10 16.14 -2.90
CA ASN A 212 -0.14 16.06 -4.01
C ASN A 212 1.23 15.77 -3.43
N VAL A 213 1.83 14.66 -3.82
CA VAL A 213 3.12 14.18 -3.33
C VAL A 213 4.16 14.31 -4.42
N HIS A 214 5.23 15.05 -4.14
CA HIS A 214 6.39 15.17 -5.04
C HIS A 214 7.29 13.95 -4.89
N VAL A 215 7.06 12.94 -5.74
CA VAL A 215 7.80 11.68 -5.69
C VAL A 215 9.13 11.84 -6.41
N PRO A 216 10.27 11.72 -5.71
CA PRO A 216 11.60 11.80 -6.33
C PRO A 216 11.97 10.53 -7.09
N LEU A 217 13.12 10.54 -7.78
CA LEU A 217 13.58 9.41 -8.59
C LEU A 217 13.63 8.10 -7.81
N ASP A 218 14.09 8.14 -6.55
CA ASP A 218 14.19 6.94 -5.71
C ASP A 218 12.85 6.23 -5.54
N GLY A 219 11.75 6.97 -5.40
CA GLY A 219 10.41 6.39 -5.31
C GLY A 219 10.00 5.67 -6.59
N TRP A 220 10.28 6.23 -7.77
CA TRP A 220 10.00 5.58 -9.06
C TRP A 220 10.96 4.41 -9.35
N TYR A 221 12.18 4.51 -8.84
CA TYR A 221 13.19 3.45 -8.92
C TYR A 221 12.79 2.26 -8.05
N GLU A 222 12.45 2.50 -6.78
CA GLU A 222 12.10 1.45 -5.84
C GLU A 222 10.76 0.76 -6.17
N ILE A 223 9.74 1.51 -6.65
CA ILE A 223 8.48 0.89 -7.11
C ILE A 223 8.73 -0.09 -8.27
N SER A 224 9.78 0.12 -9.06
CA SER A 224 10.18 -0.78 -10.15
C SER A 224 10.69 -2.14 -9.66
N SER A 225 10.89 -2.30 -8.34
CA SER A 225 11.25 -3.57 -7.71
C SER A 225 10.02 -4.38 -7.25
N PHE A 226 8.79 -3.83 -7.33
CA PHE A 226 7.61 -4.55 -6.89
C PHE A 226 7.09 -5.49 -7.96
N LYS A 227 6.83 -6.73 -7.55
CA LYS A 227 6.22 -7.74 -8.41
C LYS A 227 4.95 -7.20 -9.07
N ASP A 228 4.01 -6.69 -8.28
CA ASP A 228 2.71 -6.22 -8.80
C ASP A 228 2.82 -5.03 -9.73
N TRP A 229 3.79 -4.13 -9.47
CA TRP A 229 4.08 -3.04 -10.40
C TRP A 229 4.63 -3.56 -11.72
N ILE A 230 5.65 -4.45 -11.68
CA ILE A 230 6.27 -5.04 -12.88
C ILE A 230 5.21 -5.80 -13.70
N GLU A 231 4.45 -6.69 -13.08
CA GLU A 231 3.38 -7.45 -13.73
C GLU A 231 2.28 -6.53 -14.27
N GLY A 232 2.01 -5.42 -13.60
CA GLY A 232 1.03 -4.44 -14.03
C GLY A 232 1.44 -3.62 -15.24
N VAL A 233 2.71 -3.29 -15.41
CA VAL A 233 3.20 -2.45 -16.51
C VAL A 233 3.85 -3.25 -17.63
N LEU A 234 4.45 -4.41 -17.30
CA LEU A 234 5.16 -5.31 -18.23
C LEU A 234 4.67 -6.77 -18.04
N PRO A 235 3.37 -7.04 -18.22
CA PRO A 235 2.81 -8.37 -17.95
C PRO A 235 3.47 -9.46 -18.80
N GLY A 236 3.83 -10.57 -18.15
CA GLY A 236 4.48 -11.72 -18.79
C GLY A 236 5.99 -11.56 -19.02
N ILE A 237 6.60 -10.46 -18.58
CA ILE A 237 8.05 -10.31 -18.58
C ILE A 237 8.62 -10.89 -17.29
N PRO A 238 9.76 -11.64 -17.33
CA PRO A 238 10.46 -12.10 -16.13
C PRO A 238 10.75 -10.93 -15.18
N LEU A 239 10.54 -11.14 -13.87
CA LEU A 239 10.58 -10.04 -12.88
C LEU A 239 11.93 -9.35 -12.81
N ASP A 240 13.04 -10.12 -12.90
CA ASP A 240 14.41 -9.60 -12.90
C ASP A 240 14.69 -8.70 -14.10
N ILE A 241 14.25 -9.10 -15.30
CA ILE A 241 14.36 -8.31 -16.53
C ILE A 241 13.45 -7.07 -16.42
N GLY A 242 12.20 -7.24 -15.98
CA GLY A 242 11.25 -6.16 -15.81
C GLY A 242 11.77 -5.09 -14.85
N LYS A 243 12.27 -5.50 -13.68
CA LYS A 243 12.93 -4.62 -12.70
C LYS A 243 14.06 -3.83 -13.35
N LYS A 244 15.04 -4.53 -13.94
CA LYS A 244 16.22 -3.90 -14.54
C LYS A 244 15.84 -2.87 -15.62
N VAL A 245 14.96 -3.25 -16.52
CA VAL A 245 14.50 -2.37 -17.61
C VAL A 245 13.77 -1.14 -17.09
N LEU A 246 12.89 -1.31 -16.12
CA LEU A 246 12.14 -0.18 -15.54
C LEU A 246 13.07 0.77 -14.79
N GLN A 247 14.00 0.26 -13.99
CA GLN A 247 14.96 1.06 -13.24
C GLN A 247 15.89 1.84 -14.17
N GLU A 248 16.51 1.18 -15.15
CA GLU A 248 17.40 1.83 -16.12
C GLU A 248 16.68 2.92 -16.93
N THR A 249 15.46 2.64 -17.37
CA THR A 249 14.72 3.58 -18.21
C THR A 249 14.15 4.77 -17.44
N VAL A 250 13.76 4.60 -16.17
CA VAL A 250 13.30 5.71 -15.33
C VAL A 250 14.46 6.66 -14.98
N GLU A 251 15.61 6.13 -14.59
CA GLU A 251 16.80 6.96 -14.33
C GLU A 251 17.21 7.75 -15.56
N SER A 252 17.31 7.08 -16.70
CA SER A 252 17.64 7.73 -17.98
C SER A 252 16.64 8.84 -18.32
N LEU A 253 15.34 8.60 -18.10
CA LEU A 253 14.31 9.59 -18.47
C LEU A 253 14.30 10.79 -17.51
N PHE A 254 14.52 10.60 -16.21
CA PHE A 254 14.70 11.70 -15.25
C PHE A 254 15.86 12.60 -15.65
N LYS A 255 16.99 12.00 -16.06
CA LYS A 255 18.18 12.72 -16.53
C LYS A 255 17.91 13.47 -17.84
N GLU A 256 17.30 12.80 -18.83
CA GLU A 256 16.99 13.40 -20.13
C GLU A 256 16.04 14.61 -20.01
N LEU A 257 15.05 14.53 -19.12
CA LEU A 257 14.06 15.59 -18.93
C LEU A 257 14.51 16.63 -17.89
N ASN A 258 15.65 16.42 -17.23
CA ASN A 258 16.18 17.26 -16.14
C ASN A 258 15.15 17.55 -15.04
N ILE A 259 14.40 16.52 -14.64
CA ILE A 259 13.39 16.61 -13.57
C ILE A 259 13.93 16.01 -12.27
N LYS A 260 13.46 16.55 -11.13
CA LYS A 260 13.85 16.08 -9.80
C LYS A 260 12.75 15.23 -9.15
N THR A 261 11.51 15.59 -9.39
CA THR A 261 10.33 14.92 -8.83
C THR A 261 9.22 14.84 -9.87
N LEU A 262 8.30 13.92 -9.65
CA LEU A 262 7.03 13.82 -10.37
C LEU A 262 5.89 13.77 -9.37
N ASP A 263 4.85 14.52 -9.65
CA ASP A 263 3.69 14.61 -8.78
C ASP A 263 2.81 13.37 -8.89
N ARG A 264 2.40 12.87 -7.73
CA ARG A 264 1.40 11.82 -7.63
C ARG A 264 0.45 12.14 -6.50
N LYS A 265 -0.84 11.95 -6.75
CA LYS A 265 -1.85 12.19 -5.71
C LYS A 265 -2.04 10.95 -4.85
N TRP A 266 -2.24 11.18 -3.56
CA TRP A 266 -2.61 10.18 -2.57
C TRP A 266 -3.98 10.49 -1.99
N LEU A 267 -4.89 9.53 -2.07
CA LEU A 267 -6.20 9.59 -1.41
C LEU A 267 -6.07 8.99 -0.02
N SER A 268 -6.49 9.72 1.00
CA SER A 268 -6.65 9.27 2.38
C SER A 268 -8.10 9.40 2.79
N ILE A 269 -8.67 8.35 3.36
CA ILE A 269 -10.04 8.36 3.89
C ILE A 269 -10.05 7.78 5.30
N VAL A 270 -10.74 8.48 6.20
CA VAL A 270 -11.11 7.98 7.53
C VAL A 270 -12.62 7.90 7.60
N ALA A 271 -13.14 6.74 7.93
CA ALA A 271 -14.56 6.48 8.07
C ALA A 271 -14.86 5.83 9.42
N SER A 272 -16.06 6.06 9.96
CA SER A 272 -16.54 5.38 11.17
C SER A 272 -17.62 4.38 10.82
N LYS A 273 -17.63 3.24 11.53
CA LYS A 273 -18.73 2.29 11.48
C LYS A 273 -20.00 2.91 12.05
N SER A 274 -21.10 2.81 11.34
CA SER A 274 -22.42 3.30 11.75
C SER A 274 -23.03 2.49 12.89
#